data_9688dd5a734dc72210b8983ed01a5e49
#
_entry.id   9688dd5a734dc72210b8983ed01a5e49
#
_cell.length_a   1.000
_cell.length_b   1.000
_cell.length_c   1.000
_cell.angle_alpha   90.00
_cell.angle_beta   90.00
_cell.angle_gamma   90.00
#
_symmetry.space_group_name_H-M   'P 1'
#
loop_
_entity.id
_entity.type
_entity.pdbx_description
1 polymer ?
#
loop_
_entity_poly.entity_id
_entity_poly.type
_entity_poly.pdbx_seq_one_letter_code
_entity_poly.pdbx_strand_id
1 'polypeptide(L)'
;AYEALVGAYVISLFVALKNVGLWVATAAWMAGLVAVAEVLAPSFSTTDALKLMAVGYVGQELAHIVTGEKTFQSTYQFKTPSWPMLLLEHTYFLLPLCIDALVHMKESFASWIVAHNYVVRCKLTNKEDKRALQTVVDFVTKEDPARDCTAHWWYQRLNGDVKEAFTHVMECPEMMGMFWKRFRSDCYNVEAIPAMNEIYVASSHHNNNSDTVFYTQHCDGPWSVYPFCHVYRVMLAVNENKQVETHFTMERSGGCLSDGDAVGFDYNREIHVISDLPTKNVDRRITCKLHYVVYPKCFGWAGKVKGTLATWYNTTARNLFLATIKPRGLVWKFMAWNVIFTTKRVRELEMYAGLNNVVFAAALYVAGQFIHPRFFMCATSFTHYCMYIATYHVREGINFGVFKRNVVFFKTIALTHLCVNYLMHFEYDPVSLAMILVGYGLSTAATVALGMDQTYFGVELGVMKPNFVSGFPYNCVPHPMIVGSMIGLLGFHKMASFRAALPYLVPMHCAMYMTHMIQEQVRDIYKKDWGKGGKGKARGGARKTKAA
;
A
#
# COMPACT_ATOMS: atom_id res chain seq x y z
N ALA A 1 26.30 -31.33 -18.95
CA ALA A 1 27.06 -30.25 -19.61
C ALA A 1 26.56 -28.86 -19.22
N TYR A 2 25.25 -28.66 -19.21
CA TYR A 2 24.63 -27.36 -18.85
C TYR A 2 24.88 -26.97 -17.39
N GLU A 3 24.69 -27.88 -16.45
CA GLU A 3 24.97 -27.69 -15.01
C GLU A 3 26.44 -27.31 -14.74
N ALA A 4 27.36 -27.94 -15.47
CA ALA A 4 28.78 -27.61 -15.37
C ALA A 4 29.09 -26.18 -15.85
N LEU A 5 28.41 -25.72 -16.91
CA LEU A 5 28.54 -24.35 -17.41
C LEU A 5 27.97 -23.34 -16.40
N VAL A 6 26.81 -23.63 -15.81
CA VAL A 6 26.23 -22.79 -14.75
C VAL A 6 27.12 -22.75 -13.53
N GLY A 7 27.65 -23.90 -13.09
CA GLY A 7 28.59 -23.96 -11.98
C GLY A 7 29.88 -23.17 -12.25
N ALA A 8 30.45 -23.31 -13.43
CA ALA A 8 31.63 -22.54 -13.86
C ALA A 8 31.33 -21.02 -13.89
N TYR A 9 30.16 -20.63 -14.39
CA TYR A 9 29.74 -19.24 -14.38
C TYR A 9 29.61 -18.68 -12.95
N VAL A 10 28.93 -19.37 -12.03
CA VAL A 10 28.78 -18.95 -10.64
C VAL A 10 30.14 -18.85 -9.94
N ILE A 11 31.04 -19.82 -10.17
CA ILE A 11 32.40 -19.77 -9.62
C ILE A 11 33.19 -18.60 -10.17
N SER A 12 33.09 -18.34 -11.48
CA SER A 12 33.80 -17.21 -12.10
C SER A 12 33.29 -15.86 -11.56
N LEU A 13 31.99 -15.75 -11.27
CA LEU A 13 31.42 -14.57 -10.64
C LEU A 13 31.96 -14.31 -9.23
N PHE A 14 32.30 -15.34 -8.47
CA PHE A 14 32.92 -15.17 -7.15
C PHE A 14 34.25 -14.41 -7.22
N VAL A 15 35.02 -14.66 -8.26
CA VAL A 15 36.28 -13.95 -8.49
C VAL A 15 36.04 -12.54 -9.00
N ALA A 16 35.03 -12.37 -9.85
CA ALA A 16 34.74 -11.07 -10.51
C ALA A 16 34.00 -10.09 -9.58
N LEU A 17 33.11 -10.59 -8.71
CA LEU A 17 32.32 -9.76 -7.80
C LEU A 17 33.07 -9.55 -6.48
N LYS A 18 33.36 -8.30 -6.15
CA LYS A 18 33.99 -7.93 -4.86
C LYS A 18 33.03 -8.00 -3.67
N ASN A 19 31.76 -8.25 -3.90
CA ASN A 19 30.70 -8.30 -2.89
C ASN A 19 30.18 -9.72 -2.74
N VAL A 20 30.58 -10.38 -1.64
CA VAL A 20 30.18 -11.78 -1.34
C VAL A 20 28.66 -11.90 -1.21
N GLY A 21 27.97 -10.93 -0.60
CA GLY A 21 26.52 -10.93 -0.47
C GLY A 21 25.83 -10.91 -1.84
N LEU A 22 26.26 -10.07 -2.74
CA LEU A 22 25.75 -10.01 -4.13
C LEU A 22 26.01 -11.33 -4.87
N TRP A 23 27.20 -11.94 -4.68
CA TRP A 23 27.49 -13.24 -5.26
C TRP A 23 26.56 -14.34 -4.74
N VAL A 24 26.33 -14.41 -3.41
CA VAL A 24 25.42 -15.41 -2.82
C VAL A 24 23.99 -15.23 -3.32
N ALA A 25 23.50 -13.98 -3.41
CA ALA A 25 22.17 -13.69 -3.98
C ALA A 25 22.11 -14.10 -5.44
N THR A 26 23.15 -13.82 -6.23
CA THR A 26 23.23 -14.22 -7.64
C THR A 26 23.22 -15.73 -7.80
N ALA A 27 23.96 -16.46 -6.96
CA ALA A 27 23.96 -17.92 -6.95
C ALA A 27 22.57 -18.51 -6.61
N ALA A 28 21.87 -17.94 -5.62
CA ALA A 28 20.51 -18.35 -5.26
C ALA A 28 19.50 -18.07 -6.39
N TRP A 29 19.58 -16.90 -7.03
CA TRP A 29 18.75 -16.57 -8.20
C TRP A 29 19.05 -17.50 -9.38
N MET A 30 20.32 -17.79 -9.65
CA MET A 30 20.71 -18.71 -10.72
C MET A 30 20.15 -20.11 -10.47
N ALA A 31 20.26 -20.63 -9.24
CA ALA A 31 19.66 -21.93 -8.88
C ALA A 31 18.15 -21.96 -9.11
N GLY A 32 17.45 -20.90 -8.73
CA GLY A 32 16.01 -20.74 -8.99
C GLY A 32 15.69 -20.70 -10.49
N LEU A 33 16.43 -19.93 -11.27
CA LEU A 33 16.24 -19.82 -12.73
C LEU A 33 16.53 -21.13 -13.45
N VAL A 34 17.58 -21.85 -13.06
CA VAL A 34 17.90 -23.19 -13.59
C VAL A 34 16.73 -24.15 -13.32
N ALA A 35 16.25 -24.19 -12.09
CA ALA A 35 15.12 -25.03 -11.73
C ALA A 35 13.83 -24.68 -12.52
N VAL A 36 13.57 -23.40 -12.76
CA VAL A 36 12.47 -22.95 -13.63
C VAL A 36 12.70 -23.40 -15.07
N ALA A 37 13.91 -23.25 -15.60
CA ALA A 37 14.24 -23.66 -16.95
C ALA A 37 14.08 -25.16 -17.16
N GLU A 38 14.50 -25.99 -16.22
CA GLU A 38 14.33 -27.45 -16.27
C GLU A 38 12.87 -27.87 -16.31
N VAL A 39 11.99 -27.17 -15.56
CA VAL A 39 10.54 -27.45 -15.58
C VAL A 39 9.88 -27.01 -16.88
N LEU A 40 10.32 -25.90 -17.45
CA LEU A 40 9.72 -25.34 -18.66
C LEU A 40 10.28 -25.94 -19.96
N ALA A 41 11.55 -26.36 -19.97
CA ALA A 41 12.23 -26.87 -21.16
C ALA A 41 11.46 -27.97 -21.93
N PRO A 42 10.81 -28.96 -21.28
CA PRO A 42 10.06 -29.97 -22.01
C PRO A 42 8.83 -29.44 -22.76
N SER A 43 8.28 -28.32 -22.34
CA SER A 43 7.06 -27.71 -22.92
C SER A 43 7.35 -26.52 -23.84
N PHE A 44 8.64 -26.10 -23.97
CA PHE A 44 9.04 -24.94 -24.76
C PHE A 44 9.78 -25.38 -26.03
N SER A 45 9.25 -24.96 -27.18
CA SER A 45 10.01 -25.04 -28.43
C SER A 45 11.10 -23.96 -28.46
N THR A 46 12.11 -24.12 -29.33
CA THR A 46 13.12 -23.09 -29.59
C THR A 46 12.46 -21.76 -30.01
N THR A 47 11.37 -21.85 -30.78
CA THR A 47 10.60 -20.67 -31.20
C THR A 47 9.95 -19.96 -30.01
N ASP A 48 9.43 -20.69 -29.03
CA ASP A 48 8.83 -20.09 -27.84
C ASP A 48 9.89 -19.46 -26.93
N ALA A 49 11.05 -20.07 -26.82
CA ALA A 49 12.19 -19.47 -26.12
C ALA A 49 12.62 -18.15 -26.76
N LEU A 50 12.71 -18.09 -28.10
CA LEU A 50 13.03 -16.87 -28.83
C LEU A 50 11.96 -15.78 -28.68
N LYS A 51 10.67 -16.16 -28.70
CA LYS A 51 9.55 -15.24 -28.40
C LYS A 51 9.67 -14.66 -26.98
N LEU A 52 9.95 -15.52 -25.99
CA LEU A 52 10.10 -15.08 -24.60
C LEU A 52 11.28 -14.12 -24.44
N MET A 53 12.41 -14.40 -25.10
CA MET A 53 13.54 -13.48 -25.12
C MET A 53 13.18 -12.13 -25.75
N ALA A 54 12.47 -12.14 -26.88
CA ALA A 54 12.03 -10.91 -27.54
C ALA A 54 11.06 -10.10 -26.67
N VAL A 55 10.07 -10.77 -26.04
CA VAL A 55 9.14 -10.13 -25.10
C VAL A 55 9.87 -9.55 -23.89
N GLY A 56 10.85 -10.28 -23.35
CA GLY A 56 11.68 -9.81 -22.23
C GLY A 56 12.48 -8.56 -22.61
N TYR A 57 13.11 -8.56 -23.78
CA TYR A 57 13.87 -7.41 -24.29
C TYR A 57 12.96 -6.19 -24.53
N VAL A 58 11.83 -6.37 -25.21
CA VAL A 58 10.85 -5.28 -25.43
C VAL A 58 10.30 -4.76 -24.11
N GLY A 59 10.00 -5.65 -23.17
CA GLY A 59 9.55 -5.27 -21.84
C GLY A 59 10.59 -4.46 -21.06
N GLN A 60 11.86 -4.80 -21.18
CA GLN A 60 12.96 -4.05 -20.59
C GLN A 60 13.06 -2.64 -21.18
N GLU A 61 13.05 -2.50 -22.51
CA GLU A 61 13.10 -1.21 -23.18
C GLU A 61 11.89 -0.32 -22.82
N LEU A 62 10.69 -0.91 -22.79
CA LEU A 62 9.49 -0.20 -22.36
C LEU A 62 9.60 0.25 -20.89
N ALA A 63 10.16 -0.57 -20.02
CA ALA A 63 10.39 -0.19 -18.62
C ALA A 63 11.33 1.03 -18.53
N HIS A 64 12.42 1.07 -19.29
CA HIS A 64 13.33 2.22 -19.35
C HIS A 64 12.61 3.49 -19.85
N ILE A 65 11.77 3.37 -20.88
CA ILE A 65 10.98 4.51 -21.40
C ILE A 65 10.02 5.03 -20.33
N VAL A 66 9.29 4.13 -19.65
CA VAL A 66 8.31 4.50 -18.63
C VAL A 66 8.97 5.10 -17.39
N THR A 67 10.11 4.55 -16.96
CA THR A 67 10.83 5.04 -15.78
C THR A 67 11.73 6.26 -16.07
N GLY A 68 11.92 6.61 -17.34
CA GLY A 68 12.86 7.67 -17.76
C GLY A 68 14.32 7.32 -17.48
N GLU A 69 14.63 6.04 -17.28
CA GLU A 69 16.01 5.57 -17.10
C GLU A 69 16.73 5.49 -18.45
N LYS A 70 18.06 5.65 -18.39
CA LYS A 70 18.88 5.50 -19.59
C LYS A 70 18.84 4.04 -20.04
N THR A 71 18.51 3.82 -21.30
CA THR A 71 18.59 2.49 -21.93
C THR A 71 20.05 2.06 -22.05
N PHE A 72 20.28 0.76 -22.23
CA PHE A 72 21.61 0.24 -22.57
C PHE A 72 22.21 0.99 -23.75
N GLN A 73 21.43 1.21 -24.81
CA GLN A 73 21.85 1.95 -26.03
C GLN A 73 22.24 3.40 -25.74
N SER A 74 21.58 4.06 -24.77
CA SER A 74 21.91 5.44 -24.40
C SER A 74 23.15 5.54 -23.48
N THR A 75 23.47 4.47 -22.76
CA THR A 75 24.61 4.40 -21.84
C THR A 75 25.89 4.06 -22.55
N TYR A 76 25.83 3.14 -23.52
CA TYR A 76 26.97 2.73 -24.34
C TYR A 76 26.87 3.42 -25.69
N GLN A 77 27.67 4.45 -25.88
CA GLN A 77 27.76 5.11 -27.19
C GLN A 77 28.38 4.13 -28.18
N PHE A 78 27.65 3.73 -29.23
CA PHE A 78 28.11 2.83 -30.29
C PHE A 78 29.36 3.32 -31.07
N LYS A 79 29.86 4.50 -30.75
CA LYS A 79 31.07 5.07 -31.32
C LYS A 79 32.37 4.52 -30.75
N THR A 80 32.34 3.72 -29.69
CA THR A 80 33.53 3.13 -29.10
C THR A 80 33.88 1.81 -29.81
N PRO A 81 35.15 1.60 -30.22
CA PRO A 81 35.60 0.36 -30.88
C PRO A 81 35.40 -0.91 -30.04
N SER A 82 35.07 -0.76 -28.78
CA SER A 82 34.93 -1.83 -27.78
C SER A 82 33.47 -2.24 -27.48
N TRP A 83 32.46 -1.79 -28.26
CA TRP A 83 31.08 -2.13 -28.01
C TRP A 83 30.78 -3.64 -27.91
N PRO A 84 31.42 -4.56 -28.67
CA PRO A 84 31.19 -5.98 -28.49
C PRO A 84 31.66 -6.50 -27.13
N MET A 85 32.76 -5.95 -26.61
CA MET A 85 33.26 -6.30 -25.27
C MET A 85 32.31 -5.79 -24.18
N LEU A 86 31.78 -4.58 -24.33
CA LEU A 86 30.78 -4.01 -23.42
C LEU A 86 29.48 -4.82 -23.41
N LEU A 87 29.06 -5.32 -24.58
CA LEU A 87 27.91 -6.20 -24.69
C LEU A 87 28.14 -7.54 -23.97
N LEU A 88 29.32 -8.13 -24.15
CA LEU A 88 29.71 -9.37 -23.45
C LEU A 88 29.79 -9.15 -21.94
N GLU A 89 30.39 -8.06 -21.49
CA GLU A 89 30.46 -7.70 -20.08
C GLU A 89 29.07 -7.51 -19.47
N HIS A 90 28.18 -6.78 -20.15
CA HIS A 90 26.82 -6.58 -19.73
C HIS A 90 26.05 -7.90 -19.63
N THR A 91 26.18 -8.78 -20.63
CA THR A 91 25.54 -10.09 -20.63
C THR A 91 26.07 -10.98 -19.50
N TYR A 92 27.40 -10.94 -19.27
CA TYR A 92 28.04 -11.70 -18.18
C TYR A 92 27.58 -11.25 -16.79
N PHE A 93 27.42 -9.94 -16.58
CA PHE A 93 26.97 -9.38 -15.31
C PHE A 93 25.45 -9.13 -15.26
N LEU A 94 24.67 -9.58 -16.24
CA LEU A 94 23.23 -9.25 -16.33
C LEU A 94 22.48 -9.59 -15.05
N LEU A 95 22.65 -10.80 -14.53
CA LEU A 95 21.95 -11.23 -13.32
C LEU A 95 22.40 -10.49 -12.05
N PRO A 96 23.72 -10.34 -11.77
CA PRO A 96 24.19 -9.46 -10.72
C PRO A 96 23.69 -8.02 -10.84
N LEU A 97 23.66 -7.44 -12.04
CA LEU A 97 23.17 -6.09 -12.28
C LEU A 97 21.66 -5.97 -12.00
N CYS A 98 20.87 -6.97 -12.37
CA CYS A 98 19.44 -7.01 -12.04
C CYS A 98 19.21 -7.06 -10.52
N ILE A 99 20.01 -7.85 -9.79
CA ILE A 99 19.91 -7.93 -8.33
C ILE A 99 20.36 -6.62 -7.69
N ASP A 100 21.46 -6.04 -8.17
CA ASP A 100 21.95 -4.74 -7.73
C ASP A 100 20.91 -3.63 -7.99
N ALA A 101 20.27 -3.65 -9.15
CA ALA A 101 19.17 -2.73 -9.47
C ALA A 101 17.95 -2.91 -8.56
N LEU A 102 17.61 -4.14 -8.18
CA LEU A 102 16.56 -4.40 -7.19
C LEU A 102 16.95 -3.87 -5.80
N VAL A 103 18.20 -4.07 -5.40
CA VAL A 103 18.75 -3.57 -4.12
C VAL A 103 18.83 -2.04 -4.10
N HIS A 104 19.20 -1.42 -5.22
CA HIS A 104 19.33 0.04 -5.39
C HIS A 104 18.20 0.64 -6.23
N MET A 105 17.02 0.02 -6.21
CA MET A 105 15.83 0.46 -6.96
C MET A 105 15.64 1.97 -6.83
N LYS A 106 15.43 2.67 -7.95
CA LYS A 106 15.15 4.10 -7.92
C LYS A 106 13.81 4.37 -7.24
N GLU A 107 13.78 5.43 -6.46
CA GLU A 107 12.59 5.86 -5.71
C GLU A 107 11.37 6.05 -6.63
N SER A 108 11.58 6.56 -7.86
CA SER A 108 10.52 6.73 -8.86
C SER A 108 9.81 5.42 -9.22
N PHE A 109 10.55 4.32 -9.39
CA PHE A 109 9.96 3.00 -9.68
C PHE A 109 9.37 2.37 -8.43
N ALA A 110 10.10 2.42 -7.31
CA ALA A 110 9.61 1.92 -6.03
C ALA A 110 8.29 2.58 -5.62
N SER A 111 8.12 3.87 -5.94
CA SER A 111 6.90 4.62 -5.62
C SER A 111 5.62 4.07 -6.28
N TRP A 112 5.73 3.27 -7.33
CA TRP A 112 4.56 2.64 -7.97
C TRP A 112 4.03 1.42 -7.19
N ILE A 113 4.91 0.79 -6.41
CA ILE A 113 4.63 -0.47 -5.70
C ILE A 113 4.18 -0.20 -4.26
N VAL A 114 4.62 0.92 -3.68
CA VAL A 114 4.41 1.20 -2.26
C VAL A 114 2.98 1.63 -1.92
N ALA A 115 2.59 1.35 -0.69
CA ALA A 115 1.33 1.82 -0.12
C ALA A 115 1.45 3.28 0.33
N HIS A 116 1.20 4.20 -0.57
CA HIS A 116 1.26 5.62 -0.25
C HIS A 116 0.22 6.05 0.77
N ASN A 117 0.61 7.00 1.62
CA ASN A 117 -0.35 7.73 2.43
C ASN A 117 -1.08 8.76 1.58
N TYR A 118 -2.38 8.58 1.43
CA TYR A 118 -3.24 9.47 0.65
C TYR A 118 -4.05 10.44 1.50
N VAL A 119 -3.86 10.47 2.82
CA VAL A 119 -4.48 11.51 3.64
C VAL A 119 -3.72 12.82 3.44
N VAL A 120 -4.43 13.85 3.00
CA VAL A 120 -3.89 15.17 2.68
C VAL A 120 -4.50 16.22 3.60
N ARG A 121 -3.73 17.26 3.95
CA ARG A 121 -4.17 18.28 4.91
C ARG A 121 -3.78 19.67 4.43
N CYS A 122 -4.68 20.63 4.64
CA CYS A 122 -4.38 22.06 4.54
C CYS A 122 -5.14 22.84 5.60
N LYS A 123 -4.87 24.14 5.66
CA LYS A 123 -5.61 25.10 6.48
C LYS A 123 -5.93 26.32 5.65
N LEU A 124 -7.19 26.68 5.59
CA LEU A 124 -7.67 27.88 4.94
C LEU A 124 -7.41 29.09 5.87
N THR A 125 -6.56 29.98 5.45
CA THR A 125 -6.16 31.15 6.25
C THR A 125 -6.53 32.47 5.58
N ASN A 126 -6.85 32.46 4.29
CA ASN A 126 -7.22 33.63 3.51
C ASN A 126 -8.54 34.22 4.04
N LYS A 127 -8.65 35.54 4.00
CA LYS A 127 -9.85 36.27 4.45
C LYS A 127 -11.08 35.97 3.58
N GLU A 128 -10.89 35.77 2.28
CA GLU A 128 -11.98 35.43 1.35
C GLU A 128 -12.52 34.04 1.62
N ASP A 129 -11.64 33.06 1.84
CA ASP A 129 -12.03 31.70 2.21
C ASP A 129 -12.82 31.70 3.52
N LYS A 130 -12.35 32.47 4.53
CA LYS A 130 -13.04 32.60 5.80
C LYS A 130 -14.40 33.27 5.69
N ARG A 131 -14.58 34.22 4.75
CA ARG A 131 -15.91 34.78 4.46
C ARG A 131 -16.83 33.72 3.84
N ALA A 132 -16.33 32.92 2.92
CA ALA A 132 -17.09 31.80 2.36
C ALA A 132 -17.51 30.78 3.45
N LEU A 133 -16.61 30.45 4.40
CA LEU A 133 -16.96 29.62 5.54
C LEU A 133 -18.02 30.27 6.45
N GLN A 134 -17.93 31.60 6.67
CA GLN A 134 -18.93 32.33 7.44
C GLN A 134 -20.32 32.26 6.81
N THR A 135 -20.42 32.31 5.48
CA THR A 135 -21.69 32.12 4.76
C THR A 135 -22.35 30.76 5.10
N VAL A 136 -21.53 29.71 5.25
CA VAL A 136 -22.02 28.39 5.68
C VAL A 136 -22.49 28.42 7.15
N VAL A 137 -21.75 29.09 8.05
CA VAL A 137 -22.15 29.25 9.45
C VAL A 137 -23.48 29.98 9.55
N ASP A 138 -23.64 31.07 8.81
CA ASP A 138 -24.86 31.90 8.81
C ASP A 138 -26.06 31.09 8.30
N PHE A 139 -25.87 30.30 7.25
CA PHE A 139 -26.88 29.37 6.74
C PHE A 139 -27.31 28.37 7.83
N VAL A 140 -26.36 27.67 8.46
CA VAL A 140 -26.66 26.68 9.50
C VAL A 140 -27.31 27.34 10.71
N THR A 141 -26.88 28.53 11.07
CA THR A 141 -27.47 29.30 12.17
C THR A 141 -28.92 29.68 11.91
N LYS A 142 -29.22 30.07 10.64
CA LYS A 142 -30.58 30.40 10.20
C LYS A 142 -31.51 29.18 10.17
N GLU A 143 -30.98 28.03 9.71
CA GLU A 143 -31.73 26.76 9.67
C GLU A 143 -31.99 26.19 11.06
N ASP A 144 -31.19 26.55 12.05
CA ASP A 144 -31.23 26.15 13.47
C ASP A 144 -31.60 24.67 13.68
N PRO A 145 -30.79 23.72 13.21
CA PRO A 145 -31.10 22.31 13.35
C PRO A 145 -31.15 21.87 14.81
N ALA A 146 -31.98 20.88 15.11
CA ALA A 146 -32.09 20.32 16.46
C ALA A 146 -30.73 19.82 16.95
N ARG A 147 -30.41 20.05 18.23
CA ARG A 147 -29.10 19.72 18.82
C ARG A 147 -28.92 18.24 19.15
N ASP A 148 -30.00 17.51 19.24
CA ASP A 148 -30.06 16.10 19.62
C ASP A 148 -29.97 15.14 18.43
N CYS A 149 -29.89 15.67 17.20
CA CYS A 149 -29.76 14.86 16.00
C CYS A 149 -28.73 15.46 15.02
N THR A 150 -28.18 14.59 14.21
CA THR A 150 -27.30 14.96 13.10
C THR A 150 -28.14 15.61 11.99
N ALA A 151 -27.65 16.73 11.44
CA ALA A 151 -28.30 17.41 10.34
C ALA A 151 -27.43 17.37 9.09
N HIS A 152 -28.09 17.21 7.92
CA HIS A 152 -27.45 17.14 6.62
C HIS A 152 -28.16 18.01 5.59
N TRP A 153 -27.40 18.83 4.87
CA TRP A 153 -27.89 19.55 3.71
C TRP A 153 -27.06 19.17 2.50
N TRP A 154 -27.70 18.48 1.57
CA TRP A 154 -27.07 18.05 0.32
C TRP A 154 -26.94 19.22 -0.64
N TYR A 155 -25.87 19.27 -1.43
CA TYR A 155 -25.55 20.34 -2.37
C TYR A 155 -26.76 20.80 -3.20
N GLN A 156 -27.59 19.87 -3.67
CA GLN A 156 -28.76 20.17 -4.50
C GLN A 156 -29.81 21.03 -3.75
N ARG A 157 -29.86 20.94 -2.43
CA ARG A 157 -30.82 21.65 -1.55
C ARG A 157 -30.27 22.94 -0.97
N LEU A 158 -28.99 23.25 -1.21
CA LEU A 158 -28.38 24.49 -0.74
C LEU A 158 -28.86 25.67 -1.59
N ASN A 159 -28.90 26.87 -0.99
CA ASN A 159 -29.18 28.12 -1.69
C ASN A 159 -27.98 28.55 -2.56
N GLY A 160 -28.15 29.60 -3.36
CA GLY A 160 -27.14 30.11 -4.30
C GLY A 160 -25.87 30.54 -3.60
N ASP A 161 -25.98 31.32 -2.53
CA ASP A 161 -24.84 31.89 -1.80
C ASP A 161 -23.93 30.79 -1.21
N VAL A 162 -24.53 29.75 -0.61
CA VAL A 162 -23.78 28.61 -0.07
C VAL A 162 -23.15 27.79 -1.19
N LYS A 163 -23.81 27.62 -2.33
CA LYS A 163 -23.22 26.94 -3.50
C LYS A 163 -22.02 27.69 -4.06
N GLU A 164 -22.09 29.00 -4.10
CA GLU A 164 -20.97 29.87 -4.52
C GLU A 164 -19.82 29.77 -3.51
N ALA A 165 -20.11 29.81 -2.20
CA ALA A 165 -19.12 29.59 -1.14
C ALA A 165 -18.42 28.21 -1.27
N PHE A 166 -19.17 27.15 -1.60
CA PHE A 166 -18.58 25.83 -1.86
C PHE A 166 -17.66 25.86 -3.08
N THR A 167 -18.08 26.46 -4.18
CA THR A 167 -17.27 26.57 -5.40
C THR A 167 -15.97 27.32 -5.12
N HIS A 168 -16.05 28.47 -4.45
CA HIS A 168 -14.87 29.25 -4.06
C HIS A 168 -13.87 28.43 -3.24
N VAL A 169 -14.34 27.77 -2.18
CA VAL A 169 -13.48 26.96 -1.29
C VAL A 169 -12.88 25.76 -2.01
N MET A 170 -13.64 25.11 -2.91
CA MET A 170 -13.14 23.95 -3.66
C MET A 170 -12.01 24.30 -4.63
N GLU A 171 -12.01 25.52 -5.15
CA GLU A 171 -11.07 25.99 -6.17
C GLU A 171 -9.91 26.83 -5.58
N CYS A 172 -9.96 27.14 -4.27
CA CYS A 172 -8.94 28.00 -3.65
C CYS A 172 -7.54 27.36 -3.68
N PRO A 173 -6.48 28.16 -3.77
CA PRO A 173 -5.10 27.67 -3.90
C PRO A 173 -4.66 26.74 -2.78
N GLU A 174 -5.09 26.96 -1.54
CA GLU A 174 -4.76 26.14 -0.39
C GLU A 174 -5.38 24.74 -0.52
N MET A 175 -6.64 24.65 -0.93
CA MET A 175 -7.35 23.39 -1.15
C MET A 175 -6.73 22.60 -2.29
N MET A 176 -6.50 23.25 -3.43
CA MET A 176 -5.84 22.60 -4.56
C MET A 176 -4.40 22.23 -4.25
N GLY A 177 -3.69 23.09 -3.52
CA GLY A 177 -2.31 22.90 -3.09
C GLY A 177 -2.11 21.66 -2.21
N MET A 178 -3.11 21.23 -1.41
CA MET A 178 -2.97 20.01 -0.61
C MET A 178 -2.90 18.76 -1.48
N PHE A 179 -3.59 18.72 -2.63
CA PHE A 179 -3.50 17.62 -3.59
C PHE A 179 -2.16 17.62 -4.32
N TRP A 180 -1.65 18.82 -4.70
CA TRP A 180 -0.38 18.94 -5.43
C TRP A 180 0.85 18.59 -4.60
N LYS A 181 0.75 18.59 -3.28
CA LYS A 181 1.79 18.03 -2.41
C LYS A 181 1.94 16.50 -2.56
N ARG A 182 0.88 15.84 -3.02
CA ARG A 182 0.84 14.39 -3.14
C ARG A 182 0.84 13.90 -4.58
N PHE A 183 0.10 14.58 -5.44
CA PHE A 183 -0.05 14.24 -6.85
C PHE A 183 0.68 15.28 -7.69
N ARG A 184 1.45 14.83 -8.66
CA ARG A 184 2.14 15.73 -9.59
C ARG A 184 1.12 16.38 -10.53
N SER A 185 1.03 17.71 -10.52
CA SER A 185 0.09 18.48 -11.33
C SER A 185 0.32 18.36 -12.84
N ASP A 186 1.51 17.98 -13.29
CA ASP A 186 1.83 17.66 -14.68
C ASP A 186 1.27 16.29 -15.13
N CYS A 187 1.09 15.35 -14.20
CA CYS A 187 0.64 13.98 -14.46
C CYS A 187 -0.82 13.72 -14.11
N TYR A 188 -1.39 14.45 -13.15
CA TYR A 188 -2.72 14.18 -12.60
C TYR A 188 -3.68 15.35 -12.83
N ASN A 189 -4.96 15.01 -12.93
CA ASN A 189 -6.08 15.93 -12.82
C ASN A 189 -6.75 15.77 -11.46
N VAL A 190 -7.24 16.88 -10.92
CA VAL A 190 -8.10 16.94 -9.73
C VAL A 190 -9.36 17.69 -10.14
N GLU A 191 -10.50 17.01 -10.11
CA GLU A 191 -11.79 17.59 -10.53
C GLU A 191 -12.79 17.50 -9.37
N ALA A 192 -13.50 18.59 -9.13
CA ALA A 192 -14.55 18.67 -8.14
C ALA A 192 -15.77 17.83 -8.54
N ILE A 193 -16.43 17.21 -7.54
CA ILE A 193 -17.71 16.51 -7.71
C ILE A 193 -18.77 17.18 -6.83
N PRO A 194 -19.30 18.36 -7.21
CA PRO A 194 -20.22 19.14 -6.38
C PRO A 194 -21.49 18.37 -5.98
N ALA A 195 -21.98 17.49 -6.86
CA ALA A 195 -23.17 16.68 -6.62
C ALA A 195 -23.08 15.78 -5.36
N MET A 196 -21.87 15.48 -4.91
CA MET A 196 -21.63 14.69 -3.71
C MET A 196 -21.48 15.52 -2.44
N ASN A 197 -21.35 16.85 -2.56
CA ASN A 197 -21.06 17.72 -1.42
C ASN A 197 -22.24 17.85 -0.45
N GLU A 198 -21.91 18.11 0.81
CA GLU A 198 -22.90 18.31 1.87
C GLU A 198 -22.35 19.19 3.00
N ILE A 199 -23.27 19.89 3.69
CA ILE A 199 -23.02 20.41 5.02
C ILE A 199 -23.47 19.33 6.02
N TYR A 200 -22.58 19.02 6.95
CA TYR A 200 -22.80 18.06 8.02
C TYR A 200 -22.67 18.76 9.36
N VAL A 201 -23.70 18.65 10.20
CA VAL A 201 -23.69 19.14 11.56
C VAL A 201 -23.82 17.95 12.49
N ALA A 202 -22.80 17.71 13.30
CA ALA A 202 -22.82 16.60 14.24
C ALA A 202 -23.81 16.88 15.40
N SER A 203 -24.47 15.83 15.86
CA SER A 203 -25.25 15.85 17.10
C SER A 203 -24.33 16.15 18.28
N SER A 204 -24.84 16.89 19.28
CA SER A 204 -24.16 17.10 20.56
C SER A 204 -24.37 15.95 21.56
N HIS A 205 -25.25 15.02 21.26
CA HIS A 205 -25.55 13.85 22.08
C HIS A 205 -25.69 12.61 21.21
N HIS A 206 -25.07 11.51 21.67
CA HIS A 206 -25.28 10.21 21.03
C HIS A 206 -26.68 9.69 21.32
N ASN A 207 -27.51 9.67 20.31
CA ASN A 207 -28.68 8.82 20.32
C ASN A 207 -28.35 7.47 19.70
N ASN A 208 -28.77 6.36 20.31
CA ASN A 208 -28.60 4.97 19.84
C ASN A 208 -29.31 4.67 18.50
N ASN A 209 -29.43 5.66 17.62
CA ASN A 209 -30.06 5.59 16.32
C ASN A 209 -28.99 5.38 15.22
N SER A 210 -29.35 5.46 13.97
CA SER A 210 -28.52 5.23 12.77
C SER A 210 -27.24 6.07 12.70
N ASP A 211 -27.12 7.14 13.48
CA ASP A 211 -25.87 7.91 13.67
C ASP A 211 -24.73 7.04 14.21
N THR A 212 -25.05 5.90 14.81
CA THR A 212 -24.08 4.88 15.26
C THR A 212 -23.10 4.46 14.16
N VAL A 213 -23.50 4.54 12.88
CA VAL A 213 -22.59 4.22 11.75
C VAL A 213 -21.41 5.18 11.71
N PHE A 214 -21.57 6.46 12.00
CA PHE A 214 -20.49 7.44 12.00
C PHE A 214 -19.49 7.24 13.13
N TYR A 215 -19.94 6.67 14.23
CA TYR A 215 -19.15 6.35 15.42
C TYR A 215 -18.61 4.92 15.41
N THR A 216 -18.79 4.19 14.31
CA THR A 216 -18.14 2.92 14.04
C THR A 216 -17.12 3.09 12.91
N GLN A 217 -16.05 2.35 12.98
CA GLN A 217 -15.06 2.35 11.89
C GLN A 217 -15.72 1.91 10.58
N HIS A 218 -15.58 2.72 9.53
CA HIS A 218 -16.17 2.45 8.22
C HIS A 218 -15.34 3.06 7.09
N CYS A 219 -15.55 2.57 5.87
CA CYS A 219 -15.22 3.25 4.61
C CYS A 219 -16.50 3.85 4.04
N ASP A 220 -16.40 5.02 3.45
CA ASP A 220 -17.56 5.71 2.86
C ASP A 220 -18.09 5.03 1.60
N GLY A 221 -17.20 4.41 0.82
CA GLY A 221 -17.57 3.75 -0.43
C GLY A 221 -16.73 2.49 -0.71
N PRO A 222 -17.34 1.43 -1.28
CA PRO A 222 -16.69 0.13 -1.46
C PRO A 222 -15.90 -0.01 -2.77
N TRP A 223 -15.85 1.01 -3.63
CA TRP A 223 -15.36 0.90 -5.00
C TRP A 223 -13.89 1.30 -5.14
N SER A 224 -12.99 0.62 -4.44
CA SER A 224 -11.54 0.86 -4.55
C SER A 224 -10.85 0.14 -5.71
N VAL A 225 -11.63 -0.45 -6.63
CA VAL A 225 -11.12 -1.31 -7.71
C VAL A 225 -10.38 -0.59 -8.83
N TYR A 226 -10.50 0.73 -8.92
CA TYR A 226 -9.76 1.53 -9.90
C TYR A 226 -8.42 1.96 -9.30
N PRO A 227 -7.31 1.31 -9.63
CA PRO A 227 -6.03 1.50 -8.92
C PRO A 227 -5.43 2.90 -9.10
N PHE A 228 -5.73 3.56 -10.19
CA PHE A 228 -5.13 4.86 -10.55
C PHE A 228 -6.08 6.04 -10.37
N CYS A 229 -7.37 5.80 -10.11
CA CYS A 229 -8.38 6.84 -9.94
C CYS A 229 -8.88 6.82 -8.50
N HIS A 230 -8.78 7.96 -7.82
CA HIS A 230 -9.16 8.11 -6.42
C HIS A 230 -10.35 9.06 -6.31
N VAL A 231 -11.31 8.73 -5.46
CA VAL A 231 -12.31 9.69 -5.00
C VAL A 231 -11.90 10.16 -3.63
N TYR A 232 -11.73 11.46 -3.48
CA TYR A 232 -11.41 12.10 -2.21
C TYR A 232 -12.65 12.69 -1.58
N ARG A 233 -12.82 12.43 -0.30
CA ARG A 233 -13.67 13.22 0.58
C ARG A 233 -12.78 14.15 1.38
N VAL A 234 -13.05 15.44 1.34
CA VAL A 234 -12.41 16.44 2.17
C VAL A 234 -13.38 16.89 3.24
N MET A 235 -13.02 16.69 4.49
CA MET A 235 -13.74 17.28 5.62
C MET A 235 -13.09 18.61 5.94
N LEU A 236 -13.84 19.68 5.77
CA LEU A 236 -13.45 21.05 6.07
C LEU A 236 -14.23 21.53 7.29
N ALA A 237 -13.52 21.83 8.38
CA ALA A 237 -14.11 22.41 9.57
C ALA A 237 -14.48 23.88 9.32
N VAL A 238 -15.73 24.22 9.57
CA VAL A 238 -16.30 25.55 9.33
C VAL A 238 -16.29 26.40 10.61
N ASN A 239 -16.23 25.74 11.74
CA ASN A 239 -16.15 26.39 13.04
C ASN A 239 -15.17 25.65 13.95
N GLU A 240 -14.82 26.27 15.06
CA GLU A 240 -13.97 25.67 16.09
C GLU A 240 -14.62 24.40 16.65
N ASN A 241 -13.86 23.33 16.75
CA ASN A 241 -14.31 22.08 17.33
C ASN A 241 -13.24 21.49 18.25
N LYS A 242 -13.59 21.29 19.50
CA LYS A 242 -12.72 20.69 20.54
C LYS A 242 -13.32 19.41 21.12
N GLN A 243 -14.43 18.95 20.59
CA GLN A 243 -15.23 17.88 21.17
C GLN A 243 -15.19 16.60 20.35
N VAL A 244 -15.21 16.70 19.02
CA VAL A 244 -15.30 15.54 18.15
C VAL A 244 -13.99 15.35 17.40
N GLU A 245 -13.31 14.24 17.68
CA GLU A 245 -12.12 13.83 16.95
C GLU A 245 -12.49 13.01 15.71
N THR A 246 -11.70 13.13 14.68
CA THR A 246 -11.72 12.24 13.52
C THR A 246 -10.45 11.42 13.51
N HIS A 247 -10.58 10.10 13.45
CA HIS A 247 -9.46 9.16 13.43
C HIS A 247 -9.40 8.43 12.10
N PHE A 248 -8.17 8.33 11.56
CA PHE A 248 -7.85 7.56 10.35
C PHE A 248 -7.09 6.31 10.77
N THR A 249 -7.78 5.16 10.67
CA THR A 249 -7.30 3.90 11.24
C THR A 249 -6.03 3.39 10.53
N MET A 250 -6.00 3.48 9.21
CA MET A 250 -4.88 2.97 8.42
C MET A 250 -3.67 3.90 8.47
N GLU A 251 -3.89 5.21 8.50
CA GLU A 251 -2.82 6.20 8.69
C GLU A 251 -2.32 6.25 10.14
N ARG A 252 -3.15 5.82 11.11
CA ARG A 252 -2.90 5.95 12.57
C ARG A 252 -2.76 7.40 13.01
N SER A 253 -3.59 8.26 12.48
CA SER A 253 -3.65 9.67 12.85
C SER A 253 -5.07 10.06 13.24
N GLY A 254 -5.20 11.19 13.90
CA GLY A 254 -6.50 11.72 14.28
C GLY A 254 -6.36 13.03 15.03
N GLY A 255 -7.51 13.60 15.35
CA GLY A 255 -7.62 14.83 16.15
C GLY A 255 -8.86 15.63 15.81
N CYS A 256 -9.08 16.69 16.61
CA CYS A 256 -10.10 17.69 16.31
C CYS A 256 -9.68 18.57 15.15
N LEU A 257 -10.62 18.90 14.28
CA LEU A 257 -10.41 19.88 13.22
C LEU A 257 -10.93 21.25 13.71
N SER A 258 -10.05 22.23 13.70
CA SER A 258 -10.37 23.63 14.03
C SER A 258 -10.83 24.40 12.80
N ASP A 259 -11.37 25.59 13.01
CA ASP A 259 -11.83 26.49 11.94
C ASP A 259 -10.82 26.62 10.79
N GLY A 260 -11.26 26.31 9.59
CA GLY A 260 -10.47 26.33 8.36
C GLY A 260 -9.56 25.10 8.15
N ASP A 261 -9.46 24.18 9.10
CA ASP A 261 -8.70 22.94 8.89
C ASP A 261 -9.45 22.03 7.91
N ALA A 262 -8.72 21.53 6.90
CA ALA A 262 -9.23 20.59 5.93
C ALA A 262 -8.40 19.32 5.92
N VAL A 263 -9.06 18.16 5.94
CA VAL A 263 -8.44 16.85 5.79
C VAL A 263 -9.14 16.09 4.68
N GLY A 264 -8.37 15.74 3.65
CA GLY A 264 -8.83 14.93 2.53
C GLY A 264 -8.32 13.50 2.65
N PHE A 265 -9.16 12.52 2.35
CA PHE A 265 -8.83 11.10 2.40
C PHE A 265 -9.51 10.32 1.29
N ASP A 266 -8.96 9.17 0.93
CA ASP A 266 -9.55 8.29 -0.09
C ASP A 266 -10.88 7.73 0.41
N TYR A 267 -11.98 8.17 -0.24
CA TYR A 267 -13.36 7.83 0.05
C TYR A 267 -13.63 6.32 0.08
N ASN A 268 -12.88 5.56 -0.70
CA ASN A 268 -13.09 4.13 -0.91
C ASN A 268 -12.18 3.23 -0.05
N ARG A 269 -11.10 3.77 0.53
CA ARG A 269 -10.03 2.97 1.15
C ARG A 269 -9.74 3.35 2.59
N GLU A 270 -9.85 4.64 2.93
CA GLU A 270 -9.45 5.08 4.25
C GLU A 270 -10.54 4.75 5.27
N ILE A 271 -10.19 3.87 6.20
CA ILE A 271 -11.05 3.52 7.32
C ILE A 271 -10.95 4.62 8.36
N HIS A 272 -12.08 5.23 8.66
CA HIS A 272 -12.14 6.31 9.63
C HIS A 272 -13.30 6.14 10.61
N VAL A 273 -13.22 6.89 11.69
CA VAL A 273 -14.22 6.92 12.76
C VAL A 273 -14.17 8.29 13.43
N ILE A 274 -15.31 8.73 13.92
CA ILE A 274 -15.38 9.88 14.83
C ILE A 274 -15.57 9.39 16.28
N SER A 275 -14.98 10.10 17.22
CA SER A 275 -15.13 9.86 18.65
C SER A 275 -15.33 11.18 19.39
N ASP A 276 -16.11 11.14 20.46
CA ASP A 276 -16.31 12.32 21.32
C ASP A 276 -15.26 12.35 22.43
N LEU A 277 -14.69 13.52 22.65
CA LEU A 277 -13.91 13.79 23.84
C LEU A 277 -14.83 14.11 25.02
N PRO A 278 -14.47 13.74 26.24
CA PRO A 278 -15.26 14.01 27.44
C PRO A 278 -15.15 15.49 27.86
N THR A 279 -15.44 16.40 26.94
CA THR A 279 -15.43 17.85 27.20
C THR A 279 -16.85 18.35 27.40
N LYS A 280 -17.02 19.34 28.25
CA LYS A 280 -18.34 19.97 28.50
C LYS A 280 -18.76 20.98 27.42
N ASN A 281 -18.05 21.06 26.31
CA ASN A 281 -18.32 22.07 25.30
C ASN A 281 -19.49 21.63 24.41
N VAL A 282 -20.48 22.51 24.30
CA VAL A 282 -21.81 22.25 23.68
C VAL A 282 -21.86 22.83 22.25
N ASP A 283 -20.71 23.21 21.69
CA ASP A 283 -20.68 23.84 20.37
C ASP A 283 -20.97 22.81 19.26
N ARG A 284 -21.81 23.23 18.33
CA ARG A 284 -22.12 22.39 17.15
C ARG A 284 -20.89 22.28 16.28
N ARG A 285 -20.51 21.06 15.93
CA ARG A 285 -19.49 20.82 14.90
C ARG A 285 -20.12 20.95 13.54
N ILE A 286 -19.74 22.00 12.80
CA ILE A 286 -20.17 22.22 11.41
C ILE A 286 -19.01 21.81 10.48
N THR A 287 -19.27 20.94 9.54
CA THR A 287 -18.26 20.43 8.61
C THR A 287 -18.83 20.45 7.18
N CYS A 288 -18.09 21.03 6.24
CA CYS A 288 -18.35 20.81 4.82
C CYS A 288 -17.66 19.54 4.37
N LYS A 289 -18.38 18.63 3.74
CA LYS A 289 -17.82 17.47 3.05
C LYS A 289 -17.76 17.78 1.56
N LEU A 290 -16.55 17.95 1.05
CA LEU A 290 -16.25 18.26 -0.33
C LEU A 290 -15.70 17.01 -1.02
N HIS A 291 -15.98 16.87 -2.33
CA HIS A 291 -15.57 15.66 -3.04
C HIS A 291 -14.83 16.00 -4.33
N TYR A 292 -13.78 15.22 -4.58
CA TYR A 292 -12.94 15.35 -5.76
C TYR A 292 -12.66 13.97 -6.34
N VAL A 293 -12.49 13.92 -7.67
CA VAL A 293 -11.86 12.77 -8.32
C VAL A 293 -10.46 13.15 -8.77
N VAL A 294 -9.48 12.28 -8.44
CA VAL A 294 -8.07 12.44 -8.78
C VAL A 294 -7.66 11.28 -9.68
N TYR A 295 -7.13 11.58 -10.86
CA TYR A 295 -6.77 10.57 -11.84
C TYR A 295 -5.64 11.03 -12.75
N PRO A 296 -4.84 10.09 -13.33
CA PRO A 296 -3.82 10.42 -14.31
C PRO A 296 -4.41 11.04 -15.56
N LYS A 297 -3.76 12.06 -16.12
CA LYS A 297 -4.20 12.75 -17.34
C LYS A 297 -4.39 11.80 -18.54
N CYS A 298 -3.54 10.78 -18.64
CA CYS A 298 -3.64 9.75 -19.69
C CYS A 298 -4.89 8.85 -19.57
N PHE A 299 -5.56 8.82 -18.40
CA PHE A 299 -6.77 8.05 -18.13
C PHE A 299 -8.00 8.94 -17.87
N GLY A 300 -8.14 10.04 -18.60
CA GLY A 300 -9.23 11.00 -18.41
C GLY A 300 -10.64 10.39 -18.45
N TRP A 301 -10.87 9.41 -19.33
CA TRP A 301 -12.14 8.69 -19.40
C TRP A 301 -12.43 7.88 -18.11
N ALA A 302 -11.40 7.25 -17.53
CA ALA A 302 -11.53 6.48 -16.30
C ALA A 302 -11.86 7.37 -15.10
N GLY A 303 -11.29 8.58 -15.02
CA GLY A 303 -11.63 9.58 -14.02
C GLY A 303 -13.10 9.98 -14.09
N LYS A 304 -13.61 10.27 -15.28
CA LYS A 304 -15.04 10.63 -15.49
C LYS A 304 -15.98 9.48 -15.10
N VAL A 305 -15.68 8.24 -15.53
CA VAL A 305 -16.44 7.04 -15.14
C VAL A 305 -16.42 6.86 -13.63
N LYS A 306 -15.26 6.99 -12.98
CA LYS A 306 -15.12 6.86 -11.52
C LYS A 306 -15.95 7.92 -10.79
N GLY A 307 -15.89 9.19 -11.23
CA GLY A 307 -16.69 10.27 -10.66
C GLY A 307 -18.19 10.03 -10.79
N THR A 308 -18.63 9.57 -11.96
CA THR A 308 -20.05 9.24 -12.22
C THR A 308 -20.53 8.08 -11.33
N LEU A 309 -19.75 7.00 -11.24
CA LEU A 309 -20.08 5.86 -10.39
C LEU A 309 -20.12 6.25 -8.90
N ALA A 310 -19.17 7.07 -8.45
CA ALA A 310 -19.15 7.55 -7.08
C ALA A 310 -20.39 8.43 -6.77
N THR A 311 -20.78 9.29 -7.69
CA THR A 311 -21.98 10.14 -7.55
C THR A 311 -23.25 9.29 -7.49
N TRP A 312 -23.39 8.32 -8.40
CA TRP A 312 -24.52 7.40 -8.41
C TRP A 312 -24.62 6.61 -7.10
N TYR A 313 -23.49 6.00 -6.68
CA TYR A 313 -23.43 5.25 -5.44
C TYR A 313 -23.78 6.12 -4.23
N ASN A 314 -23.16 7.29 -4.10
CA ASN A 314 -23.39 8.20 -2.99
C ASN A 314 -24.86 8.65 -2.92
N THR A 315 -25.47 8.98 -4.06
CA THR A 315 -26.90 9.35 -4.10
C THR A 315 -27.80 8.20 -3.69
N THR A 316 -27.51 6.98 -4.16
CA THR A 316 -28.26 5.77 -3.78
C THR A 316 -28.10 5.44 -2.30
N ALA A 317 -26.87 5.48 -1.79
CA ALA A 317 -26.56 5.23 -0.39
C ALA A 317 -27.24 6.26 0.54
N ARG A 318 -27.27 7.53 0.16
CA ARG A 318 -27.99 8.58 0.89
C ARG A 318 -29.48 8.31 0.99
N ASN A 319 -30.12 7.97 -0.13
CA ASN A 319 -31.54 7.68 -0.18
C ASN A 319 -31.89 6.47 0.70
N LEU A 320 -31.06 5.42 0.61
CA LEU A 320 -31.21 4.23 1.44
C LEU A 320 -31.01 4.56 2.92
N PHE A 321 -29.96 5.32 3.26
CA PHE A 321 -29.68 5.76 4.62
C PHE A 321 -30.86 6.55 5.21
N LEU A 322 -31.38 7.55 4.49
CA LEU A 322 -32.54 8.32 4.93
C LEU A 322 -33.77 7.45 5.18
N ALA A 323 -34.00 6.44 4.34
CA ALA A 323 -35.12 5.51 4.51
C ALA A 323 -34.92 4.54 5.70
N THR A 324 -33.68 4.30 6.10
CA THR A 324 -33.31 3.37 7.19
C THR A 324 -33.05 4.05 8.54
N ILE A 325 -32.94 5.37 8.61
CA ILE A 325 -32.76 6.12 9.87
C ILE A 325 -33.91 5.86 10.85
N LYS A 326 -35.17 5.91 10.36
CA LYS A 326 -36.38 5.61 11.16
C LYS A 326 -37.22 4.56 10.44
N PRO A 327 -36.78 3.29 10.45
CA PRO A 327 -37.39 2.26 9.61
C PRO A 327 -38.84 1.98 10.05
N ARG A 328 -39.78 2.20 9.13
CA ARG A 328 -41.21 1.87 9.33
C ARG A 328 -41.50 0.52 8.68
N GLY A 329 -41.90 -0.46 9.48
CA GLY A 329 -42.23 -1.81 9.01
C GLY A 329 -41.03 -2.76 8.88
N LEU A 330 -41.31 -4.03 8.64
CA LEU A 330 -40.32 -5.12 8.63
C LEU A 330 -39.30 -5.01 7.49
N VAL A 331 -39.74 -4.57 6.32
CA VAL A 331 -38.88 -4.44 5.14
C VAL A 331 -37.75 -3.41 5.39
N TRP A 332 -38.10 -2.23 5.92
CA TRP A 332 -37.10 -1.19 6.18
C TRP A 332 -36.19 -1.54 7.35
N LYS A 333 -36.69 -2.30 8.36
CA LYS A 333 -35.84 -2.85 9.44
C LYS A 333 -34.82 -3.86 8.88
N PHE A 334 -35.27 -4.73 7.97
CA PHE A 334 -34.37 -5.66 7.28
C PHE A 334 -33.34 -4.94 6.41
N MET A 335 -33.75 -3.90 5.68
CA MET A 335 -32.83 -3.07 4.89
C MET A 335 -31.81 -2.34 5.77
N ALA A 336 -32.21 -1.79 6.91
CA ALA A 336 -31.30 -1.15 7.87
C ALA A 336 -30.26 -2.14 8.40
N TRP A 337 -30.69 -3.35 8.75
CA TRP A 337 -29.80 -4.42 9.16
C TRP A 337 -28.78 -4.77 8.03
N ASN A 338 -29.23 -4.89 6.78
CA ASN A 338 -28.36 -5.17 5.64
C ASN A 338 -27.34 -4.05 5.43
N VAL A 339 -27.71 -2.78 5.56
CA VAL A 339 -26.78 -1.64 5.46
C VAL A 339 -25.68 -1.77 6.51
N ILE A 340 -26.05 -1.99 7.77
CA ILE A 340 -25.07 -2.14 8.87
C ILE A 340 -24.18 -3.36 8.63
N PHE A 341 -24.76 -4.50 8.25
CA PHE A 341 -24.03 -5.72 7.97
C PHE A 341 -23.04 -5.55 6.83
N THR A 342 -23.47 -4.97 5.70
CA THR A 342 -22.63 -4.74 4.52
C THR A 342 -21.50 -3.77 4.84
N THR A 343 -21.79 -2.66 5.54
CA THR A 343 -20.76 -1.68 5.97
C THR A 343 -19.70 -2.35 6.84
N LYS A 344 -20.11 -3.20 7.77
CA LYS A 344 -19.19 -3.97 8.61
C LYS A 344 -18.32 -4.91 7.78
N ARG A 345 -18.89 -5.63 6.80
CA ARG A 345 -18.16 -6.56 5.94
C ARG A 345 -17.18 -5.85 4.99
N VAL A 346 -17.60 -4.73 4.41
CA VAL A 346 -16.70 -3.89 3.58
C VAL A 346 -15.52 -3.39 4.42
N ARG A 347 -15.77 -2.92 5.63
CA ARG A 347 -14.71 -2.52 6.56
C ARG A 347 -13.75 -3.67 6.87
N GLU A 348 -14.27 -4.85 7.20
CA GLU A 348 -13.45 -6.03 7.50
C GLU A 348 -12.61 -6.43 6.29
N LEU A 349 -13.20 -6.43 5.08
CA LEU A 349 -12.49 -6.70 3.85
C LEU A 349 -11.35 -5.68 3.62
N GLU A 350 -11.64 -4.40 3.75
CA GLU A 350 -10.61 -3.36 3.59
C GLU A 350 -9.55 -3.42 4.70
N MET A 351 -9.93 -3.71 5.93
CA MET A 351 -8.98 -3.77 7.06
C MET A 351 -8.01 -4.95 6.96
N TYR A 352 -8.48 -6.13 6.56
CA TYR A 352 -7.70 -7.37 6.63
C TYR A 352 -7.13 -7.81 5.28
N ALA A 353 -7.85 -7.60 4.18
CA ALA A 353 -7.44 -8.04 2.86
C ALA A 353 -7.13 -6.86 1.92
N GLY A 354 -7.99 -5.85 1.90
CA GLY A 354 -8.00 -4.79 0.91
C GLY A 354 -8.63 -5.24 -0.41
N LEU A 355 -9.68 -4.56 -0.84
CA LEU A 355 -10.39 -4.95 -2.07
C LEU A 355 -9.47 -4.94 -3.30
N ASN A 356 -8.52 -3.99 -3.38
CA ASN A 356 -7.52 -3.96 -4.45
C ASN A 356 -6.64 -5.21 -4.49
N ASN A 357 -6.23 -5.73 -3.34
CA ASN A 357 -5.43 -6.96 -3.28
C ASN A 357 -6.23 -8.17 -3.76
N VAL A 358 -7.50 -8.24 -3.37
CA VAL A 358 -8.41 -9.30 -3.82
C VAL A 358 -8.61 -9.24 -5.33
N VAL A 359 -8.88 -8.04 -5.88
CA VAL A 359 -9.04 -7.84 -7.33
C VAL A 359 -7.74 -8.14 -8.07
N PHE A 360 -6.59 -7.71 -7.54
CA PHE A 360 -5.30 -8.04 -8.13
C PHE A 360 -5.03 -9.55 -8.14
N ALA A 361 -5.27 -10.23 -7.02
CA ALA A 361 -5.13 -11.69 -6.95
C ALA A 361 -6.09 -12.40 -7.92
N ALA A 362 -7.33 -11.95 -8.02
CA ALA A 362 -8.30 -12.48 -8.99
C ALA A 362 -7.85 -12.24 -10.44
N ALA A 363 -7.31 -11.06 -10.75
CA ALA A 363 -6.77 -10.78 -12.08
C ALA A 363 -5.58 -11.68 -12.43
N LEU A 364 -4.67 -11.92 -11.47
CA LEU A 364 -3.57 -12.86 -11.65
C LEU A 364 -4.07 -14.31 -11.84
N TYR A 365 -5.13 -14.70 -11.13
CA TYR A 365 -5.75 -16.01 -11.31
C TYR A 365 -6.33 -16.17 -12.72
N VAL A 366 -7.09 -15.18 -13.18
CA VAL A 366 -7.66 -15.17 -14.54
C VAL A 366 -6.54 -15.18 -15.58
N ALA A 367 -5.51 -14.33 -15.43
CA ALA A 367 -4.36 -14.33 -16.33
C ALA A 367 -3.66 -15.69 -16.37
N GLY A 368 -3.57 -16.37 -15.24
CA GLY A 368 -2.99 -17.72 -15.14
C GLY A 368 -3.70 -18.76 -15.99
N GLN A 369 -5.01 -18.61 -16.23
CA GLN A 369 -5.75 -19.53 -17.10
C GLN A 369 -5.27 -19.45 -18.58
N PHE A 370 -4.73 -18.30 -18.99
CA PHE A 370 -4.26 -18.07 -20.36
C PHE A 370 -2.75 -18.22 -20.51
N ILE A 371 -1.98 -17.99 -19.43
CA ILE A 371 -0.52 -18.01 -19.46
C ILE A 371 0.01 -19.41 -19.11
N HIS A 372 -0.25 -19.85 -17.88
CA HIS A 372 0.21 -21.15 -17.38
C HIS A 372 -0.48 -21.46 -16.03
N PRO A 373 -0.89 -22.73 -15.76
CA PRO A 373 -1.58 -23.10 -14.52
C PRO A 373 -0.85 -22.72 -13.22
N ARG A 374 0.48 -22.67 -13.23
CA ARG A 374 1.29 -22.27 -12.07
C ARG A 374 1.56 -20.77 -11.98
N PHE A 375 1.12 -19.96 -12.95
CA PHE A 375 1.37 -18.53 -12.99
C PHE A 375 0.83 -17.81 -11.76
N PHE A 376 -0.41 -18.10 -11.39
CA PHE A 376 -1.04 -17.51 -10.20
C PHE A 376 -0.23 -17.78 -8.93
N MET A 377 0.15 -19.04 -8.72
CA MET A 377 0.95 -19.43 -7.56
C MET A 377 2.30 -18.68 -7.53
N CYS A 378 3.02 -18.65 -8.65
CA CYS A 378 4.31 -17.97 -8.73
C CYS A 378 4.18 -16.46 -8.49
N ALA A 379 3.26 -15.80 -9.20
CA ALA A 379 3.10 -14.35 -9.10
C ALA A 379 2.72 -13.92 -7.68
N THR A 380 1.73 -14.56 -7.05
CA THR A 380 1.28 -14.19 -5.70
C THR A 380 2.27 -14.57 -4.61
N SER A 381 3.07 -15.64 -4.79
CA SER A 381 4.09 -16.03 -3.81
C SER A 381 5.19 -14.98 -3.64
N PHE A 382 5.51 -14.21 -4.69
CA PHE A 382 6.62 -13.26 -4.64
C PHE A 382 6.19 -11.80 -4.49
N THR A 383 4.91 -11.49 -4.61
CA THR A 383 4.39 -10.10 -4.53
C THR A 383 4.78 -9.39 -3.22
N HIS A 384 4.72 -10.06 -2.09
CA HIS A 384 5.06 -9.45 -0.79
C HIS A 384 6.53 -9.04 -0.68
N TYR A 385 7.47 -9.77 -1.32
CA TYR A 385 8.87 -9.36 -1.34
C TYR A 385 9.08 -8.06 -2.13
N CYS A 386 8.40 -7.93 -3.28
CA CYS A 386 8.45 -6.68 -4.04
C CYS A 386 7.96 -5.49 -3.21
N MET A 387 6.88 -5.70 -2.42
CA MET A 387 6.39 -4.67 -1.51
C MET A 387 7.40 -4.32 -0.41
N TYR A 388 8.07 -5.32 0.19
CA TYR A 388 9.12 -5.08 1.18
C TYR A 388 10.26 -4.27 0.60
N ILE A 389 10.80 -4.71 -0.54
CA ILE A 389 11.96 -4.08 -1.19
C ILE A 389 11.62 -2.64 -1.57
N ALA A 390 10.47 -2.40 -2.20
CA ALA A 390 10.05 -1.06 -2.61
C ALA A 390 9.81 -0.13 -1.40
N THR A 391 9.12 -0.62 -0.37
CA THR A 391 8.83 0.19 0.83
C THR A 391 10.11 0.55 1.58
N TYR A 392 11.07 -0.36 1.64
CA TYR A 392 12.35 -0.09 2.27
C TYR A 392 13.18 0.98 1.53
N HIS A 393 12.94 1.17 0.24
CA HIS A 393 13.54 2.27 -0.52
C HIS A 393 12.88 3.62 -0.24
N VAL A 394 11.56 3.69 -0.35
CA VAL A 394 10.82 4.96 -0.29
C VAL A 394 10.78 5.52 1.12
N ARG A 395 10.40 4.72 2.11
CA ARG A 395 10.25 5.04 3.55
C ARG A 395 9.35 6.23 3.89
N GLU A 396 9.38 7.30 3.11
CA GLU A 396 8.60 8.51 3.37
C GLU A 396 7.21 8.45 2.70
N GLY A 397 6.21 9.03 3.36
CA GLY A 397 4.86 9.10 2.84
C GLY A 397 4.16 7.75 2.66
N ILE A 398 4.57 6.73 3.41
CA ILE A 398 3.97 5.39 3.40
C ILE A 398 2.81 5.34 4.39
N ASN A 399 1.68 4.79 3.96
CA ASN A 399 0.61 4.40 4.87
C ASN A 399 0.95 3.04 5.49
N PHE A 400 1.39 3.07 6.73
CA PHE A 400 1.86 1.89 7.44
C PHE A 400 0.80 0.79 7.56
N GLY A 401 -0.45 1.15 7.86
CA GLY A 401 -1.53 0.18 8.01
C GLY A 401 -1.85 -0.53 6.69
N VAL A 402 -1.89 0.21 5.58
CA VAL A 402 -2.10 -0.35 4.24
C VAL A 402 -0.93 -1.24 3.82
N PHE A 403 0.31 -0.79 4.03
CA PHE A 403 1.51 -1.58 3.74
C PHE A 403 1.50 -2.91 4.50
N LYS A 404 1.33 -2.85 5.83
CA LYS A 404 1.30 -4.04 6.69
C LYS A 404 0.21 -5.02 6.25
N ARG A 405 -1.02 -4.53 6.00
CA ARG A 405 -2.13 -5.33 5.50
C ARG A 405 -1.79 -6.03 4.18
N ASN A 406 -1.28 -5.27 3.20
CA ASN A 406 -0.97 -5.80 1.88
C ASN A 406 0.10 -6.89 1.94
N VAL A 407 1.16 -6.66 2.70
CA VAL A 407 2.23 -7.63 2.88
C VAL A 407 1.74 -8.89 3.59
N VAL A 408 0.97 -8.74 4.67
CA VAL A 408 0.41 -9.88 5.42
C VAL A 408 -0.50 -10.70 4.51
N PHE A 409 -1.35 -10.06 3.69
CA PHE A 409 -2.24 -10.72 2.74
C PHE A 409 -1.47 -11.62 1.76
N PHE A 410 -0.48 -11.06 1.04
CA PHE A 410 0.28 -11.84 0.04
C PHE A 410 1.25 -12.83 0.70
N LYS A 411 1.80 -12.52 1.87
CA LYS A 411 2.61 -13.49 2.63
C LYS A 411 1.77 -14.69 3.09
N THR A 412 0.52 -14.47 3.51
CA THR A 412 -0.40 -15.55 3.85
C THR A 412 -0.70 -16.44 2.64
N ILE A 413 -0.96 -15.85 1.47
CA ILE A 413 -1.14 -16.61 0.22
C ILE A 413 0.11 -17.44 -0.10
N ALA A 414 1.30 -16.83 -0.01
CA ALA A 414 2.56 -17.53 -0.28
C ALA A 414 2.79 -18.72 0.66
N LEU A 415 2.56 -18.54 1.96
CA LEU A 415 2.65 -19.63 2.94
C LEU A 415 1.58 -20.71 2.71
N THR A 416 0.36 -20.31 2.34
CA THR A 416 -0.70 -21.25 1.98
C THR A 416 -0.30 -22.10 0.78
N HIS A 417 0.29 -21.50 -0.27
CA HIS A 417 0.81 -22.25 -1.41
C HIS A 417 1.88 -23.27 -1.01
N LEU A 418 2.82 -22.88 -0.16
CA LEU A 418 3.85 -23.78 0.34
C LEU A 418 3.24 -24.95 1.13
N CYS A 419 2.35 -24.66 2.08
CA CYS A 419 1.72 -25.67 2.92
C CYS A 419 0.81 -26.62 2.11
N VAL A 420 -0.04 -26.07 1.23
CA VAL A 420 -0.96 -26.89 0.40
C VAL A 420 -0.16 -27.81 -0.53
N ASN A 421 0.84 -27.28 -1.23
CA ASN A 421 1.67 -28.12 -2.10
C ASN A 421 2.50 -29.14 -1.33
N TYR A 422 2.98 -28.80 -0.13
CA TYR A 422 3.66 -29.75 0.73
C TYR A 422 2.73 -30.90 1.12
N LEU A 423 1.49 -30.61 1.49
CA LEU A 423 0.50 -31.63 1.85
C LEU A 423 0.07 -32.48 0.64
N MET A 424 -0.06 -31.87 -0.55
CA MET A 424 -0.41 -32.60 -1.78
C MET A 424 0.67 -33.58 -2.21
N HIS A 425 1.93 -33.31 -1.88
CA HIS A 425 3.09 -34.13 -2.21
C HIS A 425 3.72 -34.77 -0.96
N PHE A 426 2.92 -34.94 0.10
CA PHE A 426 3.44 -35.38 1.39
C PHE A 426 4.04 -36.79 1.35
N GLU A 427 5.29 -36.89 1.75
CA GLU A 427 5.99 -38.11 2.13
C GLU A 427 6.52 -37.94 3.55
N TYR A 428 6.47 -39.01 4.34
CA TYR A 428 6.95 -38.92 5.71
C TYR A 428 8.48 -38.78 5.75
N ASP A 429 8.95 -37.57 5.92
CA ASP A 429 10.36 -37.23 6.17
C ASP A 429 10.46 -36.46 7.50
N PRO A 430 10.88 -37.11 8.59
CA PRO A 430 10.92 -36.48 9.91
C PRO A 430 11.92 -35.32 9.97
N VAL A 431 12.99 -35.34 9.16
CA VAL A 431 13.96 -34.24 9.08
C VAL A 431 13.34 -33.03 8.40
N SER A 432 12.64 -33.22 7.27
CA SER A 432 11.89 -32.18 6.59
C SER A 432 10.88 -31.51 7.53
N LEU A 433 10.07 -32.32 8.22
CA LEU A 433 9.07 -31.83 9.17
C LEU A 433 9.70 -31.07 10.35
N ALA A 434 10.78 -31.61 10.94
CA ALA A 434 11.49 -30.94 12.01
C ALA A 434 12.07 -29.59 11.58
N MET A 435 12.66 -29.50 10.38
CA MET A 435 13.17 -28.24 9.84
C MET A 435 12.06 -27.21 9.64
N ILE A 436 10.90 -27.62 9.14
CA ILE A 436 9.74 -26.72 8.98
C ILE A 436 9.28 -26.19 10.33
N LEU A 437 9.05 -27.07 11.29
CA LEU A 437 8.54 -26.70 12.61
C LEU A 437 9.54 -25.83 13.39
N VAL A 438 10.82 -26.22 13.43
CA VAL A 438 11.85 -25.45 14.11
C VAL A 438 12.09 -24.11 13.42
N GLY A 439 12.17 -24.11 12.09
CA GLY A 439 12.42 -22.91 11.32
C GLY A 439 11.30 -21.87 11.47
N TYR A 440 10.06 -22.24 11.20
CA TYR A 440 8.94 -21.31 11.37
C TYR A 440 8.61 -21.04 12.84
N GLY A 441 8.87 -21.97 13.75
CA GLY A 441 8.79 -21.73 15.17
C GLY A 441 9.76 -20.64 15.64
N LEU A 442 11.01 -20.68 15.17
CA LEU A 442 12.03 -19.66 15.44
C LEU A 442 11.62 -18.29 14.85
N SER A 443 11.14 -18.27 13.61
CA SER A 443 10.65 -17.06 12.95
C SER A 443 9.44 -16.44 13.68
N THR A 444 8.52 -17.29 14.15
CA THR A 444 7.36 -16.86 14.94
C THR A 444 7.78 -16.31 16.29
N ALA A 445 8.66 -17.00 17.01
CA ALA A 445 9.19 -16.53 18.29
C ALA A 445 9.89 -15.16 18.15
N ALA A 446 10.65 -14.98 17.06
CA ALA A 446 11.28 -13.69 16.74
C ALA A 446 10.25 -12.58 16.50
N THR A 447 9.18 -12.88 15.75
CA THR A 447 8.09 -11.94 15.48
C THR A 447 7.33 -11.56 16.76
N VAL A 448 7.07 -12.53 17.63
CA VAL A 448 6.40 -12.30 18.92
C VAL A 448 7.27 -11.43 19.85
N ALA A 449 8.56 -11.73 19.94
CA ALA A 449 9.48 -10.97 20.78
C ALA A 449 9.68 -9.53 20.30
N LEU A 450 9.75 -9.30 18.98
CA LEU A 450 9.93 -7.98 18.37
C LEU A 450 8.64 -7.17 18.31
N GLY A 451 7.51 -7.86 18.20
CA GLY A 451 6.21 -7.30 17.93
C GLY A 451 5.93 -7.11 16.43
N MET A 452 4.64 -7.26 16.07
CA MET A 452 4.21 -7.22 14.67
C MET A 452 4.58 -5.91 13.96
N ASP A 453 4.43 -4.77 14.63
CA ASP A 453 4.66 -3.47 13.97
C ASP A 453 6.14 -3.24 13.67
N GLN A 454 7.03 -3.63 14.57
CA GLN A 454 8.47 -3.52 14.33
C GLN A 454 8.95 -4.53 13.28
N THR A 455 8.36 -5.72 13.24
CA THR A 455 8.59 -6.73 12.19
C THR A 455 8.28 -6.20 10.79
N TYR A 456 7.30 -5.31 10.65
CA TYR A 456 6.88 -4.72 9.38
C TYR A 456 7.34 -3.27 9.22
N PHE A 457 8.60 -2.97 9.56
CA PHE A 457 9.22 -1.65 9.35
C PHE A 457 8.59 -0.49 10.14
N GLY A 458 7.94 -0.76 11.28
CA GLY A 458 7.33 0.29 12.09
C GLY A 458 8.32 1.34 12.58
N VAL A 459 9.57 0.95 12.82
CA VAL A 459 10.67 1.86 13.22
C VAL A 459 11.19 2.62 12.00
N GLU A 460 11.46 1.93 10.90
CA GLU A 460 12.00 2.48 9.65
C GLU A 460 11.03 3.49 9.01
N LEU A 461 9.74 3.28 9.19
CA LEU A 461 8.68 4.17 8.73
C LEU A 461 8.29 5.25 9.77
N GLY A 462 8.99 5.30 10.91
CA GLY A 462 8.78 6.32 11.93
C GLY A 462 7.47 6.21 12.72
N VAL A 463 6.80 5.06 12.66
CA VAL A 463 5.50 4.84 13.32
C VAL A 463 5.66 4.51 14.80
N MET A 464 6.80 3.97 15.18
CA MET A 464 7.12 3.59 16.55
C MET A 464 8.59 3.80 16.89
N LYS A 465 8.89 3.87 18.18
CA LYS A 465 10.28 3.87 18.65
C LYS A 465 10.86 2.45 18.59
N PRO A 466 12.18 2.31 18.34
CA PRO A 466 12.83 1.01 18.32
C PRO A 466 12.74 0.33 19.70
N ASN A 467 12.35 -0.92 19.70
CA ASN A 467 12.42 -1.82 20.85
C ASN A 467 13.57 -2.82 20.65
N PHE A 468 14.61 -2.73 21.46
CA PHE A 468 15.75 -3.63 21.37
C PHE A 468 15.50 -4.88 22.21
N VAL A 469 15.33 -6.01 21.53
CA VAL A 469 15.12 -7.31 22.16
C VAL A 469 16.47 -7.97 22.41
N SER A 470 16.80 -8.22 23.68
CA SER A 470 18.02 -8.91 24.10
C SER A 470 17.78 -10.37 24.53
N GLY A 471 16.52 -10.82 24.59
CA GLY A 471 16.11 -12.17 24.96
C GLY A 471 16.03 -13.13 23.78
N PHE A 472 15.59 -14.37 24.07
CA PHE A 472 15.34 -15.37 23.01
C PHE A 472 14.31 -14.86 21.99
N PRO A 473 14.54 -15.07 20.69
CA PRO A 473 15.66 -15.79 20.07
C PRO A 473 16.84 -14.90 19.63
N TYR A 474 16.80 -13.59 19.88
CA TYR A 474 17.79 -12.62 19.41
C TYR A 474 19.16 -12.73 20.11
N ASN A 475 19.20 -13.34 21.30
CA ASN A 475 20.45 -13.64 22.01
C ASN A 475 21.15 -14.90 21.50
N CYS A 476 20.45 -15.74 20.72
CA CYS A 476 20.97 -17.04 20.28
C CYS A 476 21.32 -17.08 18.79
N VAL A 477 20.54 -16.36 17.96
CA VAL A 477 20.65 -16.42 16.50
C VAL A 477 20.64 -15.00 15.92
N PRO A 478 21.61 -14.63 15.07
CA PRO A 478 21.55 -13.38 14.35
C PRO A 478 20.41 -13.43 13.33
N HIS A 479 19.63 -12.35 13.20
CA HIS A 479 18.48 -12.27 12.30
C HIS A 479 17.52 -13.47 12.40
N PRO A 480 17.03 -13.85 13.61
CA PRO A 480 16.37 -15.13 13.84
C PRO A 480 15.11 -15.33 12.98
N MET A 481 14.45 -14.25 12.58
CA MET A 481 13.28 -14.30 11.71
C MET A 481 13.63 -14.77 10.30
N ILE A 482 14.71 -14.23 9.71
CA ILE A 482 15.18 -14.62 8.38
C ILE A 482 15.77 -16.02 8.40
N VAL A 483 16.66 -16.29 9.36
CA VAL A 483 17.28 -17.60 9.53
C VAL A 483 16.23 -18.69 9.76
N GLY A 484 15.25 -18.44 10.62
CA GLY A 484 14.15 -19.36 10.84
C GLY A 484 13.33 -19.61 9.57
N SER A 485 12.97 -18.56 8.83
CA SER A 485 12.25 -18.71 7.56
C SER A 485 13.06 -19.50 6.53
N MET A 486 14.38 -19.29 6.45
CA MET A 486 15.26 -20.03 5.54
C MET A 486 15.33 -21.51 5.92
N ILE A 487 15.47 -21.84 7.21
CA ILE A 487 15.46 -23.23 7.69
C ILE A 487 14.13 -23.91 7.34
N GLY A 488 13.00 -23.22 7.57
CA GLY A 488 11.67 -23.72 7.23
C GLY A 488 11.49 -23.96 5.73
N LEU A 489 11.94 -23.03 4.88
CA LEU A 489 11.94 -23.17 3.43
C LEU A 489 12.80 -24.37 2.98
N LEU A 490 14.00 -24.51 3.51
CA LEU A 490 14.86 -25.66 3.22
C LEU A 490 14.23 -26.97 3.70
N GLY A 491 13.43 -26.94 4.76
CA GLY A 491 12.62 -28.08 5.19
C GLY A 491 11.62 -28.53 4.13
N PHE A 492 10.89 -27.60 3.50
CA PHE A 492 10.02 -27.92 2.35
C PHE A 492 10.81 -28.53 1.19
N HIS A 493 11.96 -27.98 0.86
CA HIS A 493 12.81 -28.44 -0.24
C HIS A 493 13.47 -29.81 0.03
N LYS A 494 13.66 -30.15 1.30
CA LYS A 494 14.25 -31.43 1.71
C LYS A 494 13.38 -32.61 1.28
N MET A 495 12.05 -32.48 1.32
CA MET A 495 11.13 -33.54 0.89
C MET A 495 11.25 -33.78 -0.60
N ALA A 496 11.59 -35.02 -1.00
CA ALA A 496 11.95 -35.36 -2.38
C ALA A 496 10.81 -35.14 -3.36
N SER A 497 9.60 -35.57 -3.02
CA SER A 497 8.39 -35.43 -3.85
C SER A 497 7.98 -33.96 -4.05
N PHE A 498 8.04 -33.13 -2.99
CA PHE A 498 7.79 -31.70 -3.11
C PHE A 498 8.84 -31.03 -4.01
N ARG A 499 10.12 -31.35 -3.81
CA ARG A 499 11.20 -30.83 -4.64
C ARG A 499 11.08 -31.23 -6.10
N ALA A 500 10.69 -32.48 -6.37
CA ALA A 500 10.48 -32.95 -7.74
C ALA A 500 9.30 -32.23 -8.41
N ALA A 501 8.22 -31.95 -7.66
CA ALA A 501 7.05 -31.25 -8.20
C ALA A 501 7.30 -29.74 -8.39
N LEU A 502 8.02 -29.09 -7.48
CA LEU A 502 8.21 -27.62 -7.43
C LEU A 502 9.68 -27.26 -7.14
N PRO A 503 10.63 -27.64 -8.02
CA PRO A 503 12.06 -27.47 -7.74
C PRO A 503 12.50 -26.02 -7.63
N TYR A 504 11.79 -25.09 -8.27
CA TYR A 504 12.09 -23.65 -8.31
C TYR A 504 11.51 -22.86 -7.13
N LEU A 505 10.46 -23.34 -6.46
CA LEU A 505 9.67 -22.52 -5.54
C LEU A 505 10.51 -22.09 -4.33
N VAL A 506 11.19 -23.02 -3.66
CA VAL A 506 12.03 -22.71 -2.50
C VAL A 506 13.28 -21.92 -2.87
N PRO A 507 14.07 -22.29 -3.90
CA PRO A 507 15.21 -21.49 -4.32
C PRO A 507 14.86 -20.03 -4.60
N MET A 508 13.71 -19.76 -5.26
CA MET A 508 13.26 -18.39 -5.54
C MET A 508 12.87 -17.64 -4.27
N HIS A 509 12.19 -18.29 -3.31
CA HIS A 509 11.94 -17.67 -2.00
C HIS A 509 13.23 -17.31 -1.27
N CYS A 510 14.22 -18.20 -1.28
CA CYS A 510 15.52 -17.95 -0.68
C CYS A 510 16.23 -16.78 -1.37
N ALA A 511 16.20 -16.73 -2.71
CA ALA A 511 16.79 -15.63 -3.49
C ALA A 511 16.17 -14.27 -3.12
N MET A 512 14.85 -14.19 -2.98
CA MET A 512 14.16 -12.98 -2.58
C MET A 512 14.50 -12.55 -1.14
N TYR A 513 14.55 -13.48 -0.19
CA TYR A 513 14.99 -13.19 1.18
C TYR A 513 16.41 -12.64 1.21
N MET A 514 17.33 -13.26 0.45
CA MET A 514 18.72 -12.83 0.40
C MET A 514 18.86 -11.43 -0.24
N THR A 515 18.09 -11.15 -1.28
CA THR A 515 18.04 -9.82 -1.91
C THR A 515 17.62 -8.76 -0.90
N HIS A 516 16.58 -9.03 -0.11
CA HIS A 516 16.12 -8.12 0.93
C HIS A 516 17.15 -7.94 2.06
N MET A 517 17.78 -9.02 2.51
CA MET A 517 18.83 -8.97 3.53
C MET A 517 20.04 -8.13 3.07
N ILE A 518 20.45 -8.26 1.82
CA ILE A 518 21.52 -7.43 1.25
C ILE A 518 21.12 -5.97 1.21
N GLN A 519 19.88 -5.68 0.81
CA GLN A 519 19.35 -4.32 0.81
C GLN A 519 19.41 -3.68 2.21
N GLU A 520 19.07 -4.40 3.25
CA GLU A 520 19.17 -3.93 4.64
C GLU A 520 20.63 -3.64 5.02
N GLN A 521 21.54 -4.57 4.71
CA GLN A 521 22.98 -4.43 5.02
C GLN A 521 23.62 -3.25 4.30
N VAL A 522 23.36 -3.09 3.00
CA VAL A 522 23.90 -1.98 2.19
C VAL A 522 23.44 -0.63 2.75
N ARG A 523 22.17 -0.49 3.11
CA ARG A 523 21.69 0.75 3.70
C ARG A 523 22.21 1.01 5.11
N ASP A 524 22.46 -0.01 5.90
CA ASP A 524 23.04 0.13 7.24
C ASP A 524 24.54 0.46 7.20
N ILE A 525 25.25 0.04 6.17
CA ILE A 525 26.64 0.48 5.91
C ILE A 525 26.70 1.99 5.67
N TYR A 526 25.75 2.55 4.89
CA TYR A 526 25.61 4.00 4.73
C TYR A 526 25.18 4.73 6.01
N LYS A 527 24.46 4.06 6.93
CA LYS A 527 24.10 4.64 8.24
C LYS A 527 25.26 4.75 9.23
N LYS A 528 26.37 4.02 9.06
CA LYS A 528 27.58 4.23 9.87
C LYS A 528 28.16 5.62 9.72
N ASP A 529 27.92 6.28 8.60
CA ASP A 529 28.26 7.69 8.40
C ASP A 529 27.28 8.66 9.09
N TRP A 530 26.04 8.25 9.35
CA TRP A 530 25.08 9.04 10.12
C TRP A 530 25.48 9.20 11.59
N GLY A 531 26.14 8.22 12.19
CA GLY A 531 26.64 8.29 13.57
C GLY A 531 27.83 9.23 13.75
N LYS A 532 28.57 9.53 12.69
CA LYS A 532 29.72 10.45 12.73
C LYS A 532 29.37 11.90 12.35
N GLY A 533 28.24 12.11 11.65
CA GLY A 533 27.73 13.42 11.23
C GLY A 533 26.70 14.05 12.19
N GLY A 534 26.29 13.37 13.23
CA GLY A 534 25.16 13.74 14.12
C GLY A 534 25.41 14.87 15.10
N LYS A 535 26.47 15.68 14.95
CA LYS A 535 26.61 17.00 15.59
C LYS A 535 26.17 18.17 14.71
N GLY A 536 25.61 17.92 13.54
CA GLY A 536 25.19 18.94 12.59
C GLY A 536 23.75 18.77 12.15
N LYS A 537 22.84 19.54 12.75
CA LYS A 537 21.49 19.88 12.27
C LYS A 537 20.48 18.71 12.17
N ALA A 538 19.86 18.40 13.29
CA ALA A 538 18.46 17.99 13.31
C ALA A 538 17.65 19.09 12.59
N ARG A 539 17.32 18.91 11.31
CA ARG A 539 16.32 19.72 10.61
C ARG A 539 14.98 19.37 11.19
N GLY A 540 14.50 20.33 11.94
CA GLY A 540 13.28 20.31 12.70
C GLY A 540 12.04 20.06 11.87
N GLY A 541 11.17 19.29 12.46
CA GLY A 541 9.81 19.01 12.03
C GLY A 541 8.96 18.39 13.12
N ALA A 542 9.51 18.20 14.32
CA ALA A 542 8.66 17.87 15.48
C ALA A 542 8.29 19.17 16.20
N ARG A 543 7.17 19.76 15.81
CA ARG A 543 6.53 20.83 16.59
C ARG A 543 6.16 20.22 17.94
N LYS A 544 6.96 20.56 18.97
CA LYS A 544 6.58 20.35 20.37
C LYS A 544 5.28 21.11 20.62
N THR A 545 4.17 20.43 20.69
CA THR A 545 3.00 20.92 21.42
C THR A 545 3.39 20.93 22.89
N LYS A 546 3.68 22.10 23.42
CA LYS A 546 3.71 22.34 24.87
C LYS A 546 2.28 22.12 25.37
N ALA A 547 2.14 21.16 26.27
CA ALA A 547 1.00 21.11 27.16
C ALA A 547 1.04 22.39 28.03
N ALA A 548 -0.02 23.13 28.01
CA ALA A 548 -0.51 24.03 29.06
C ALA A 548 -2.03 23.95 29.04
#